data_0da44aeebc3c9ce7762576eaf0bb2a41
#
_entry.id   0da44aeebc3c9ce7762576eaf0bb2a41
#
_cell.length_a   1.000
_cell.length_b   1.000
_cell.length_c   1.000
_cell.angle_alpha   90.00
_cell.angle_beta   90.00
_cell.angle_gamma   90.00
#
_symmetry.space_group_name_H-M   'P 1'
#
loop_
_entity.id
_entity.type
_entity.pdbx_description
1 polymer ?
#
loop_
_entity_poly.entity_id
_entity_poly.type
_entity_poly.pdbx_seq_one_letter_code
_entity_poly.pdbx_strand_id
1 'polypeptide(L)'
;MLDPALLRQQPADLAQRLLETRSYPLDVAVLESLEADRKRIQVRTQELQSLRNARSKAIGQAKARGEDVAAIMAEVAGFADELKASEVQLDVIRDQIEGIALALPNLPADDVPAGKDESENVEVSRWGTPRSFDFPVKDHVELGARNGWLDAETAAKLSGARFTVLRGQM
;
A
#
# COMPACT_ATOMS: atom_id res chain seq x y z
N MET A 1 -6.93 1.64 1.12
CA MET A 1 -5.48 1.94 1.22
C MET A 1 -5.32 3.46 1.25
N LEU A 2 -4.51 3.98 2.16
CA LEU A 2 -4.23 5.42 2.23
C LEU A 2 -3.40 5.87 1.02
N ASP A 3 -3.55 7.16 0.64
CA ASP A 3 -2.71 7.75 -0.39
C ASP A 3 -1.24 7.76 0.07
N PRO A 4 -0.31 7.14 -0.69
CA PRO A 4 1.11 7.17 -0.37
C PRO A 4 1.71 8.58 -0.27
N ALA A 5 1.06 9.58 -0.84
CA ALA A 5 1.48 10.98 -0.71
C ALA A 5 1.37 11.48 0.73
N LEU A 6 0.35 11.05 1.49
CA LEU A 6 0.18 11.42 2.90
C LEU A 6 1.35 10.92 3.75
N LEU A 7 1.80 9.68 3.53
CA LEU A 7 2.96 9.11 4.22
C LEU A 7 4.24 9.91 4.00
N ARG A 8 4.40 10.48 2.82
CA ARG A 8 5.64 11.20 2.44
C ARG A 8 5.61 12.68 2.79
N GLN A 9 4.45 13.32 2.67
CA GLN A 9 4.34 14.77 2.79
C GLN A 9 3.93 15.23 4.19
N GLN A 10 3.14 14.42 4.89
CA GLN A 10 2.54 14.79 6.17
C GLN A 10 2.53 13.61 7.16
N PRO A 11 3.69 12.96 7.42
CA PRO A 11 3.72 11.77 8.26
C PRO A 11 3.32 12.05 9.73
N ALA A 12 3.66 13.21 10.26
CA ALA A 12 3.30 13.60 11.64
C ALA A 12 1.80 13.86 11.80
N ASP A 13 1.18 14.57 10.85
CA ASP A 13 -0.27 14.82 10.84
C ASP A 13 -1.04 13.51 10.66
N LEU A 14 -0.58 12.64 9.76
CA LEU A 14 -1.15 11.31 9.58
C LEU A 14 -1.07 10.47 10.86
N ALA A 15 0.07 10.50 11.55
CA ALA A 15 0.26 9.76 12.81
C ALA A 15 -0.70 10.24 13.89
N GLN A 16 -0.87 11.56 14.03
CA GLN A 16 -1.82 12.14 14.96
C GLN A 16 -3.25 11.70 14.64
N ARG A 17 -3.70 11.83 13.40
CA ARG A 17 -5.04 11.43 12.96
C ARG A 17 -5.30 9.93 13.17
N LEU A 18 -4.32 9.07 12.87
CA LEU A 18 -4.43 7.62 13.10
C LEU A 18 -4.53 7.30 14.60
N LEU A 19 -3.78 8.00 15.44
CA LEU A 19 -3.85 7.82 16.88
C LEU A 19 -5.20 8.23 17.44
N GLU A 20 -5.71 9.40 17.04
CA GLU A 20 -6.98 9.97 17.53
C GLU A 20 -8.20 9.17 17.05
N THR A 21 -8.22 8.74 15.77
CA THR A 21 -9.41 8.13 15.16
C THR A 21 -9.41 6.61 15.17
N ARG A 22 -8.23 5.98 15.32
CA ARG A 22 -8.07 4.51 15.21
C ARG A 22 -7.27 3.90 16.36
N SER A 23 -6.80 4.72 17.31
CA SER A 23 -5.87 4.31 18.38
C SER A 23 -4.65 3.56 17.82
N TYR A 24 -4.23 3.93 16.61
CA TYR A 24 -3.13 3.28 15.89
C TYR A 24 -1.86 4.14 15.96
N PRO A 25 -0.80 3.68 16.66
CA PRO A 25 0.47 4.41 16.71
C PRO A 25 1.26 4.17 15.42
N LEU A 26 1.59 5.24 14.69
CA LEU A 26 2.50 5.21 13.55
C LEU A 26 3.88 5.68 14.01
N ASP A 27 4.92 4.88 13.78
CA ASP A 27 6.31 5.28 14.01
C ASP A 27 6.80 6.20 12.89
N VAL A 28 6.67 7.51 13.14
CA VAL A 28 7.05 8.55 12.19
C VAL A 28 8.57 8.56 11.98
N ALA A 29 9.37 8.27 13.00
CA ALA A 29 10.82 8.33 12.89
C ALA A 29 11.37 7.25 11.96
N VAL A 30 10.81 6.04 12.01
CA VAL A 30 11.15 4.96 11.08
C VAL A 30 10.81 5.35 9.65
N LEU A 31 9.61 5.91 9.43
CA LEU A 31 9.16 6.31 8.09
C LEU A 31 10.04 7.44 7.51
N GLU A 32 10.35 8.45 8.32
CA GLU A 32 11.23 9.58 7.93
C GLU A 32 12.65 9.09 7.59
N SER A 33 13.17 8.14 8.37
CA SER A 33 14.48 7.54 8.09
C SER A 33 14.50 6.80 6.76
N LEU A 34 13.49 5.98 6.48
CA LEU A 34 13.35 5.25 5.21
C LEU A 34 13.25 6.22 4.02
N GLU A 35 12.46 7.28 4.13
CA GLU A 35 12.32 8.29 3.08
C GLU A 35 13.61 9.11 2.87
N ALA A 36 14.35 9.42 3.92
CA ALA A 36 15.65 10.09 3.83
C ALA A 36 16.69 9.21 3.11
N ASP A 37 16.75 7.92 3.45
CA ASP A 37 17.64 6.96 2.81
C ASP A 37 17.26 6.76 1.34
N ARG A 38 15.97 6.62 1.03
CA ARG A 38 15.48 6.54 -0.34
C ARG A 38 15.92 7.74 -1.17
N LYS A 39 15.73 8.94 -0.65
CA LYS A 39 16.12 10.19 -1.31
C LYS A 39 17.62 10.27 -1.53
N ARG A 40 18.43 9.92 -0.52
CA ARG A 40 19.90 9.90 -0.60
C ARG A 40 20.38 8.96 -1.72
N ILE A 41 19.84 7.73 -1.76
CA ILE A 41 20.23 6.74 -2.77
C ILE A 41 19.78 7.19 -4.17
N GLN A 42 18.59 7.77 -4.32
CA GLN A 42 18.12 8.28 -5.61
C GLN A 42 18.99 9.40 -6.14
N VAL A 43 19.39 10.36 -5.29
CA VAL A 43 20.32 11.44 -5.70
C VAL A 43 21.64 10.84 -6.15
N ARG A 44 22.21 9.91 -5.38
CA ARG A 44 23.46 9.24 -5.72
C ARG A 44 23.38 8.45 -7.03
N THR A 45 22.27 7.77 -7.26
CA THR A 45 21.99 7.04 -8.52
C THR A 45 21.99 7.99 -9.72
N GLN A 46 21.37 9.17 -9.61
CA GLN A 46 21.35 10.17 -10.67
C GLN A 46 22.76 10.72 -10.96
N GLU A 47 23.55 10.99 -9.93
CA GLU A 47 24.94 11.41 -10.07
C GLU A 47 25.78 10.36 -10.80
N LEU A 48 25.69 9.09 -10.38
CA LEU A 48 26.41 7.97 -11.01
C LEU A 48 26.00 7.78 -12.46
N GLN A 49 24.72 7.88 -12.78
CA GLN A 49 24.24 7.83 -14.16
C GLN A 49 24.83 8.97 -15.03
N SER A 50 24.86 10.18 -14.48
CA SER A 50 25.47 11.34 -15.14
C SER A 50 26.97 11.14 -15.39
N LEU A 51 27.70 10.70 -14.34
CA LEU A 51 29.13 10.40 -14.43
C LEU A 51 29.40 9.29 -15.44
N ARG A 52 28.64 8.19 -15.41
CA ARG A 52 28.76 7.10 -16.36
C ARG A 52 28.58 7.58 -17.81
N ASN A 53 27.58 8.42 -18.05
CA ASN A 53 27.32 8.97 -19.39
C ASN A 53 28.48 9.88 -19.86
N ALA A 54 29.00 10.73 -18.96
CA ALA A 54 30.15 11.58 -19.25
C ALA A 54 31.42 10.76 -19.57
N ARG A 55 31.71 9.72 -18.75
CA ARG A 55 32.85 8.84 -18.97
C ARG A 55 32.72 7.99 -20.24
N SER A 56 31.53 7.50 -20.55
CA SER A 56 31.27 6.77 -21.79
C SER A 56 31.56 7.63 -23.02
N LYS A 57 31.19 8.93 -22.99
CA LYS A 57 31.53 9.87 -24.02
C LYS A 57 33.05 10.11 -24.12
N ALA A 58 33.73 10.24 -22.96
CA ALA A 58 35.18 10.40 -22.90
C ALA A 58 35.94 9.18 -23.48
N ILE A 59 35.47 7.95 -23.19
CA ILE A 59 36.00 6.71 -23.77
C ILE A 59 35.90 6.74 -25.30
N GLY A 60 34.75 7.15 -25.85
CA GLY A 60 34.55 7.27 -27.30
C GLY A 60 35.58 8.25 -27.94
N GLN A 61 35.80 9.40 -27.30
CA GLN A 61 36.74 10.40 -27.77
C GLN A 61 38.20 9.95 -27.66
N ALA A 62 38.59 9.31 -26.54
CA ALA A 62 39.94 8.80 -26.33
C ALA A 62 40.28 7.67 -27.32
N LYS A 63 39.32 6.73 -27.54
CA LYS A 63 39.49 5.69 -28.56
C LYS A 63 39.70 6.25 -29.96
N ALA A 64 38.97 7.31 -30.36
CA ALA A 64 39.13 7.97 -31.64
C ALA A 64 40.52 8.64 -31.80
N ARG A 65 41.19 8.99 -30.70
CA ARG A 65 42.54 9.54 -30.66
C ARG A 65 43.65 8.48 -30.47
N GLY A 66 43.27 7.20 -30.31
CA GLY A 66 44.24 6.11 -30.07
C GLY A 66 44.82 6.09 -28.64
N GLU A 67 44.16 6.76 -27.66
CA GLU A 67 44.60 6.84 -26.27
C GLU A 67 44.22 5.59 -25.50
N ASP A 68 44.97 5.25 -24.44
CA ASP A 68 44.59 4.17 -23.51
C ASP A 68 43.36 4.55 -22.68
N VAL A 69 42.37 3.66 -22.66
CA VAL A 69 41.10 3.86 -21.98
C VAL A 69 40.88 2.91 -20.80
N ALA A 70 41.88 2.06 -20.45
CA ALA A 70 41.71 1.02 -19.44
C ALA A 70 41.27 1.56 -18.08
N ALA A 71 41.88 2.67 -17.63
CA ALA A 71 41.53 3.31 -16.36
C ALA A 71 40.09 3.83 -16.34
N ILE A 72 39.64 4.49 -17.42
CA ILE A 72 38.28 5.03 -17.53
C ILE A 72 37.26 3.89 -17.62
N MET A 73 37.59 2.79 -18.30
CA MET A 73 36.71 1.61 -18.36
C MET A 73 36.55 0.93 -17.00
N ALA A 74 37.61 0.84 -16.18
CA ALA A 74 37.55 0.33 -14.83
C ALA A 74 36.68 1.20 -13.93
N GLU A 75 36.78 2.54 -14.06
CA GLU A 75 35.91 3.48 -13.33
C GLU A 75 34.43 3.28 -13.71
N VAL A 76 34.12 3.15 -14.99
CA VAL A 76 32.73 2.92 -15.47
C VAL A 76 32.19 1.58 -14.99
N ALA A 77 33.00 0.54 -14.88
CA ALA A 77 32.61 -0.73 -14.31
C ALA A 77 32.24 -0.59 -12.83
N GLY A 78 33.02 0.17 -12.05
CA GLY A 78 32.70 0.47 -10.63
C GLY A 78 31.35 1.22 -10.50
N PHE A 79 31.05 2.15 -11.39
CA PHE A 79 29.73 2.83 -11.40
C PHE A 79 28.58 1.85 -11.68
N ALA A 80 28.77 0.86 -12.54
CA ALA A 80 27.75 -0.15 -12.82
C ALA A 80 27.44 -1.00 -11.62
N ASP A 81 28.45 -1.41 -10.86
CA ASP A 81 28.31 -2.19 -9.63
C ASP A 81 27.59 -1.38 -8.53
N GLU A 82 27.98 -0.10 -8.36
CA GLU A 82 27.32 0.80 -7.38
C GLU A 82 25.87 1.07 -7.78
N LEU A 83 25.55 1.26 -9.06
CA LEU A 83 24.18 1.42 -9.54
C LEU A 83 23.32 0.18 -9.24
N LYS A 84 23.86 -1.00 -9.48
CA LYS A 84 23.16 -2.27 -9.19
C LYS A 84 22.92 -2.45 -7.69
N ALA A 85 23.90 -2.11 -6.87
CA ALA A 85 23.75 -2.17 -5.40
C ALA A 85 22.69 -1.16 -4.92
N SER A 86 22.66 0.05 -5.49
CA SER A 86 21.67 1.09 -5.21
C SER A 86 20.24 0.64 -5.59
N GLU A 87 20.05 -0.06 -6.70
CA GLU A 87 18.77 -0.60 -7.13
C GLU A 87 18.21 -1.59 -6.11
N VAL A 88 19.05 -2.55 -5.68
CA VAL A 88 18.66 -3.52 -4.65
C VAL A 88 18.28 -2.82 -3.34
N GLN A 89 19.04 -1.82 -2.91
CA GLN A 89 18.72 -1.07 -1.70
C GLN A 89 17.42 -0.29 -1.81
N LEU A 90 17.15 0.31 -2.97
CA LEU A 90 15.88 1.01 -3.22
C LEU A 90 14.68 0.08 -3.20
N ASP A 91 14.81 -1.13 -3.71
CA ASP A 91 13.75 -2.14 -3.67
C ASP A 91 13.46 -2.57 -2.23
N VAL A 92 14.49 -2.82 -1.42
CA VAL A 92 14.32 -3.14 0.01
C VAL A 92 13.61 -2.02 0.76
N ILE A 93 14.00 -0.75 0.55
CA ILE A 93 13.34 0.39 1.19
C ILE A 93 11.89 0.53 0.72
N ARG A 94 11.62 0.31 -0.56
CA ARG A 94 10.26 0.33 -1.10
C ARG A 94 9.37 -0.71 -0.44
N ASP A 95 9.85 -1.94 -0.32
CA ASP A 95 9.13 -3.04 0.32
C ASP A 95 8.84 -2.74 1.80
N GLN A 96 9.78 -2.12 2.51
CA GLN A 96 9.58 -1.70 3.90
C GLN A 96 8.51 -0.61 4.02
N ILE A 97 8.55 0.42 3.17
CA ILE A 97 7.53 1.49 3.16
C ILE A 97 6.17 0.92 2.77
N GLU A 98 6.11 0.04 1.79
CA GLU A 98 4.88 -0.63 1.37
C GLU A 98 4.31 -1.51 2.50
N GLY A 99 5.16 -2.25 3.20
CA GLY A 99 4.76 -3.03 4.37
C GLY A 99 4.11 -2.17 5.46
N ILE A 100 4.68 -1.00 5.75
CA ILE A 100 4.07 -0.03 6.66
C ILE A 100 2.72 0.44 6.12
N ALA A 101 2.67 0.86 4.85
CA ALA A 101 1.46 1.40 4.22
C ALA A 101 0.29 0.39 4.19
N LEU A 102 0.59 -0.89 3.95
CA LEU A 102 -0.41 -1.97 3.93
C LEU A 102 -0.98 -2.30 5.31
N ALA A 103 -0.21 -2.07 6.36
CA ALA A 103 -0.64 -2.31 7.74
C ALA A 103 -1.51 -1.18 8.31
N LEU A 104 -1.50 0.01 7.69
CA LEU A 104 -2.25 1.16 8.19
C LEU A 104 -3.76 0.99 7.99
N PRO A 105 -4.58 1.26 9.01
CA PRO A 105 -6.02 1.38 8.84
C PRO A 105 -6.37 2.63 8.01
N ASN A 106 -7.50 2.60 7.32
CA ASN A 106 -7.99 3.79 6.63
C ASN A 106 -8.44 4.85 7.63
N LEU A 107 -8.18 6.11 7.28
CA LEU A 107 -8.74 7.24 8.00
C LEU A 107 -10.25 7.33 7.75
N PRO A 108 -11.07 7.60 8.78
CA PRO A 108 -12.46 7.95 8.60
C PRO A 108 -12.57 9.34 7.95
N ALA A 109 -13.75 9.68 7.43
CA ALA A 109 -14.08 11.04 7.06
C ALA A 109 -14.14 11.95 8.30
N ASP A 110 -13.97 13.25 8.11
CA ASP A 110 -13.81 14.20 9.24
C ASP A 110 -15.11 14.35 10.08
N ASP A 111 -16.26 14.00 9.52
CA ASP A 111 -17.57 14.02 10.18
C ASP A 111 -17.89 12.72 10.94
N VAL A 112 -17.03 11.71 10.86
CA VAL A 112 -17.20 10.45 11.59
C VAL A 112 -16.67 10.63 13.01
N PRO A 113 -17.53 10.40 14.05
CA PRO A 113 -17.07 10.47 15.43
C PRO A 113 -16.01 9.41 15.73
N ALA A 114 -15.06 9.76 16.59
CA ALA A 114 -14.08 8.80 17.08
C ALA A 114 -14.78 7.77 17.96
N GLY A 115 -14.42 6.49 17.75
CA GLY A 115 -15.01 5.38 18.52
C GLY A 115 -14.18 4.11 18.39
N LYS A 116 -14.30 3.20 19.36
CA LYS A 116 -13.59 1.92 19.39
C LYS A 116 -14.33 0.84 18.61
N ASP A 117 -15.66 0.86 18.69
CA ASP A 117 -16.53 -0.13 18.07
C ASP A 117 -17.91 0.47 17.71
N GLU A 118 -18.83 -0.37 17.23
CA GLU A 118 -20.15 0.03 16.77
C GLU A 118 -21.07 0.60 17.88
N SER A 119 -20.77 0.39 19.16
CA SER A 119 -21.57 0.93 20.26
C SER A 119 -21.45 2.46 20.38
N GLU A 120 -20.38 3.03 19.82
CA GLU A 120 -20.13 4.47 19.81
C GLU A 120 -20.63 5.15 18.53
N ASN A 121 -21.29 4.39 17.62
CA ASN A 121 -21.89 4.96 16.41
C ASN A 121 -23.02 5.93 16.76
N VAL A 122 -23.02 7.09 16.11
CA VAL A 122 -24.05 8.11 16.24
C VAL A 122 -25.07 7.97 15.12
N GLU A 123 -26.38 7.83 15.50
CA GLU A 123 -27.45 7.79 14.52
C GLU A 123 -27.59 9.17 13.84
N VAL A 124 -27.33 9.25 12.54
CA VAL A 124 -27.39 10.48 11.75
C VAL A 124 -28.82 10.80 11.31
N SER A 125 -29.58 9.76 10.93
CA SER A 125 -30.97 9.92 10.50
C SER A 125 -31.72 8.60 10.62
N ARG A 126 -33.03 8.69 10.84
CA ARG A 126 -33.94 7.56 10.85
C ARG A 126 -35.06 7.79 9.86
N TRP A 127 -35.31 6.80 9.01
CA TRP A 127 -36.40 6.84 8.06
C TRP A 127 -37.33 5.63 8.21
N GLY A 128 -38.64 5.89 8.25
CA GLY A 128 -39.67 4.87 8.34
C GLY A 128 -39.78 4.23 9.73
N THR A 129 -40.71 3.31 9.83
CA THR A 129 -40.92 2.48 11.02
C THR A 129 -40.91 1.01 10.61
N PRO A 130 -40.02 0.18 11.18
CA PRO A 130 -40.01 -1.25 10.91
C PRO A 130 -41.35 -1.88 11.22
N ARG A 131 -41.79 -2.80 10.38
CA ARG A 131 -43.02 -3.55 10.62
C ARG A 131 -42.83 -4.48 11.83
N SER A 132 -43.83 -4.56 12.69
CA SER A 132 -43.93 -5.61 13.70
C SER A 132 -44.71 -6.80 13.13
N PHE A 133 -44.29 -8.01 13.51
CA PHE A 133 -44.90 -9.25 13.06
C PHE A 133 -45.33 -10.05 14.27
N ASP A 134 -46.47 -10.77 14.16
CA ASP A 134 -47.03 -11.66 15.17
C ASP A 134 -46.47 -13.09 15.08
N PHE A 135 -45.49 -13.31 14.21
CA PHE A 135 -44.82 -14.60 14.02
C PHE A 135 -43.31 -14.44 14.11
N PRO A 136 -42.54 -15.54 14.35
CA PRO A 136 -41.08 -15.51 14.34
C PRO A 136 -40.53 -15.11 12.97
N VAL A 137 -39.84 -13.98 12.93
CA VAL A 137 -39.23 -13.47 11.70
C VAL A 137 -37.99 -14.31 11.36
N LYS A 138 -37.89 -14.71 10.11
CA LYS A 138 -36.73 -15.42 9.55
C LYS A 138 -35.85 -14.45 8.78
N ASP A 139 -34.54 -14.62 8.88
CA ASP A 139 -33.58 -13.87 8.09
C ASP A 139 -33.52 -14.33 6.62
N HIS A 140 -32.78 -13.62 5.79
CA HIS A 140 -32.66 -13.91 4.37
C HIS A 140 -31.97 -15.26 4.09
N VAL A 141 -31.06 -15.71 4.96
CA VAL A 141 -30.37 -17.00 4.82
C VAL A 141 -31.35 -18.15 5.07
N GLU A 142 -32.13 -18.07 6.18
CA GLU A 142 -33.15 -19.06 6.48
C GLU A 142 -34.25 -19.15 5.40
N LEU A 143 -34.69 -18.00 4.89
CA LEU A 143 -35.66 -17.94 3.80
C LEU A 143 -35.09 -18.49 2.49
N GLY A 144 -33.87 -18.14 2.14
CA GLY A 144 -33.18 -18.64 0.96
C GLY A 144 -32.92 -20.14 1.00
N ALA A 145 -32.47 -20.65 2.15
CA ALA A 145 -32.25 -22.09 2.34
C ALA A 145 -33.57 -22.87 2.28
N ARG A 146 -34.61 -22.40 2.97
CA ARG A 146 -35.95 -23.04 2.97
C ARG A 146 -36.55 -23.15 1.58
N ASN A 147 -36.36 -22.15 0.74
CA ASN A 147 -36.88 -22.12 -0.62
C ASN A 147 -35.92 -22.78 -1.64
N GLY A 148 -34.75 -23.27 -1.21
CA GLY A 148 -33.73 -23.84 -2.08
C GLY A 148 -33.07 -22.81 -3.01
N TRP A 149 -33.15 -21.54 -2.66
CA TRP A 149 -32.55 -20.43 -3.43
C TRP A 149 -31.11 -20.14 -3.07
N LEU A 150 -30.72 -20.33 -1.82
CA LEU A 150 -29.36 -20.24 -1.33
C LEU A 150 -28.81 -21.63 -1.05
N ASP A 151 -27.72 -21.98 -1.75
CA ASP A 151 -27.05 -23.28 -1.62
C ASP A 151 -25.63 -23.09 -1.04
N ALA A 152 -25.59 -23.00 0.28
CA ALA A 152 -24.32 -22.80 1.01
C ALA A 152 -23.39 -24.03 0.90
N GLU A 153 -23.94 -25.24 0.80
CA GLU A 153 -23.15 -26.46 0.69
C GLU A 153 -22.40 -26.52 -0.65
N THR A 154 -23.10 -26.21 -1.75
CA THR A 154 -22.45 -26.12 -3.06
C THR A 154 -21.45 -24.96 -3.12
N ALA A 155 -21.76 -23.82 -2.52
CA ALA A 155 -20.85 -22.69 -2.43
C ALA A 155 -19.55 -23.06 -1.72
N ALA A 156 -19.64 -23.77 -0.58
CA ALA A 156 -18.47 -24.24 0.17
C ALA A 156 -17.63 -25.25 -0.64
N LYS A 157 -18.26 -26.15 -1.40
CA LYS A 157 -17.56 -27.11 -2.28
C LYS A 157 -16.82 -26.43 -3.43
N LEU A 158 -17.40 -25.35 -3.99
CA LEU A 158 -16.82 -24.64 -5.14
C LEU A 158 -15.66 -23.72 -4.76
N SER A 159 -15.78 -23.02 -3.65
CA SER A 159 -14.85 -21.93 -3.32
C SER A 159 -14.47 -21.80 -1.83
N GLY A 160 -14.91 -22.71 -0.99
CA GLY A 160 -14.64 -22.67 0.46
C GLY A 160 -15.48 -21.62 1.18
N ALA A 161 -14.99 -20.37 1.28
CA ALA A 161 -15.68 -19.29 1.97
C ALA A 161 -15.94 -18.09 1.06
N ARG A 162 -16.83 -17.18 1.52
CA ARG A 162 -17.14 -15.91 0.86
C ARG A 162 -17.66 -16.03 -0.58
N PHE A 163 -18.34 -17.14 -0.88
CA PHE A 163 -18.98 -17.40 -2.15
C PHE A 163 -20.43 -17.79 -1.93
N THR A 164 -21.31 -17.39 -2.84
CA THR A 164 -22.74 -17.68 -2.75
C THR A 164 -23.20 -18.35 -4.03
N VAL A 165 -23.94 -19.44 -3.91
CA VAL A 165 -24.62 -20.09 -5.04
C VAL A 165 -26.12 -19.81 -4.93
N LEU A 166 -26.65 -19.17 -5.96
CA LEU A 166 -28.07 -18.86 -6.10
C LEU A 166 -28.71 -19.89 -7.06
N ARG A 167 -29.94 -20.31 -6.75
CA ARG A 167 -30.70 -21.26 -7.56
C ARG A 167 -32.15 -20.81 -7.75
N GLY A 168 -32.80 -21.37 -8.74
CA GLY A 168 -34.23 -21.14 -8.99
C GLY A 168 -34.51 -19.73 -9.51
N GLN A 169 -35.34 -19.00 -8.76
CA GLN A 169 -35.80 -17.65 -9.15
C GLN A 169 -34.91 -16.49 -8.63
N MET A 170 -33.82 -16.78 -7.95
CA MET A 170 -32.87 -15.79 -7.48
C MET A 170 -31.70 -15.58 -8.43
#